data_3e33208d58d053f49b7c38b1200020da
#
_entry.id   3e33208d58d053f49b7c38b1200020da
#
_cell.length_a   1.000
_cell.length_b   1.000
_cell.length_c   1.000
_cell.angle_alpha   90.00
_cell.angle_beta   90.00
_cell.angle_gamma   90.00
#
_symmetry.space_group_name_H-M   'P 1'
#
loop_
_entity.id
_entity.type
_entity.pdbx_description
1 polymer ?
#
loop_
_entity_poly.entity_id
_entity_poly.type
_entity_poly.pdbx_seq_one_letter_code
_entity_poly.pdbx_strand_id
1 'polypeptide(L)'
;MSRFAGATTGCVPVLGVQHSDDDLPQGSKQWRLVPELVPAQGEPLLHKHFNSSFEQTTLEEELAKLGATHLVLAGAATNWCIRATAYGALDRGYDVTLVKDAHTTETMELGDGVKIEAANVIQELNIAMTRLSYPGRKNGAATAEEVNFGRPGGGQ
;
A
#
# COMPACT_ATOMS: atom_id res chain seq x y z
N MET A 1 4.97 -1.82 -5.97
CA MET A 1 4.39 -2.94 -5.22
C MET A 1 5.48 -3.98 -5.02
N SER A 2 5.91 -4.20 -3.80
CA SER A 2 7.00 -5.13 -3.50
C SER A 2 6.43 -6.49 -3.12
N ARG A 3 6.87 -7.55 -3.78
CA ARG A 3 6.60 -8.91 -3.34
C ARG A 3 7.53 -9.22 -2.18
N PHE A 4 6.97 -9.56 -1.05
CA PHE A 4 7.74 -10.14 0.04
C PHE A 4 7.94 -11.64 -0.25
N ALA A 5 9.03 -11.98 -0.91
CA ALA A 5 9.48 -13.35 -1.05
C ALA A 5 10.04 -13.84 0.31
N GLY A 6 9.22 -14.49 1.12
CA GLY A 6 9.68 -14.98 2.43
C GLY A 6 8.69 -15.76 3.27
N ALA A 7 7.47 -16.02 2.81
CA ALA A 7 6.48 -16.76 3.58
C ALA A 7 6.24 -18.16 3.02
N THR A 8 7.12 -19.09 3.30
CA THR A 8 6.82 -20.52 3.22
C THR A 8 6.17 -20.97 4.53
N THR A 9 4.88 -20.87 4.64
CA THR A 9 3.91 -21.59 5.51
C THR A 9 2.77 -20.65 5.96
N GLY A 10 1.85 -20.45 5.09
CA GLY A 10 0.66 -19.62 5.27
C GLY A 10 0.62 -18.59 4.15
N CYS A 11 -0.12 -18.90 3.08
CA CYS A 11 -0.20 -18.01 1.93
C CYS A 11 -0.93 -16.74 2.34
N VAL A 12 -0.19 -15.64 2.50
CA VAL A 12 -0.80 -14.31 2.69
C VAL A 12 -1.30 -13.84 1.34
N PRO A 13 -2.58 -13.52 1.18
CA PRO A 13 -3.11 -13.02 -0.08
C PRO A 13 -2.42 -11.71 -0.49
N VAL A 14 -2.05 -11.62 -1.76
CA VAL A 14 -1.51 -10.39 -2.35
C VAL A 14 -2.52 -9.83 -3.33
N LEU A 15 -2.90 -8.56 -3.13
CA LEU A 15 -3.75 -7.79 -4.03
C LEU A 15 -2.90 -6.74 -4.74
N GLY A 16 -2.81 -6.84 -6.05
CA GLY A 16 -2.22 -5.81 -6.89
C GLY A 16 -3.20 -4.67 -7.11
N VAL A 17 -2.72 -3.42 -7.01
CA VAL A 17 -3.51 -2.25 -7.38
C VAL A 17 -2.69 -1.38 -8.32
N GLN A 18 -3.24 -1.07 -9.49
CA GLN A 18 -2.57 -0.31 -10.53
C GLN A 18 -3.40 0.92 -10.90
N HIS A 19 -2.75 2.08 -10.85
CA HIS A 19 -3.35 3.36 -11.20
C HIS A 19 -3.28 3.62 -12.71
N SER A 20 -4.30 4.30 -13.26
CA SER A 20 -4.25 4.91 -14.58
C SER A 20 -5.05 6.20 -14.57
N ASP A 21 -4.57 7.20 -15.30
CA ASP A 21 -5.20 8.49 -15.56
C ASP A 21 -4.78 9.03 -16.92
N ASP A 22 -5.05 10.31 -17.18
CA ASP A 22 -4.71 10.96 -18.46
C ASP A 22 -3.19 11.08 -18.64
N ASP A 23 -2.42 11.23 -17.55
CA ASP A 23 -0.96 11.33 -17.58
C ASP A 23 -0.28 9.95 -17.61
N LEU A 24 -0.99 8.91 -17.16
CA LEU A 24 -0.54 7.52 -17.16
C LEU A 24 -1.59 6.61 -17.81
N PRO A 25 -1.82 6.70 -19.13
CA PRO A 25 -2.86 5.94 -19.80
C PRO A 25 -2.63 4.44 -19.73
N GLN A 26 -3.71 3.70 -19.47
CA GLN A 26 -3.70 2.25 -19.46
C GLN A 26 -3.14 1.68 -20.78
N GLY A 27 -2.22 0.73 -20.68
CA GLY A 27 -1.56 0.10 -21.83
C GLY A 27 -0.35 0.86 -22.35
N SER A 28 -0.08 2.08 -21.89
CA SER A 28 1.14 2.81 -22.24
C SER A 28 2.40 2.08 -21.76
N LYS A 29 3.56 2.43 -22.32
CA LYS A 29 4.84 1.84 -21.89
C LYS A 29 5.14 2.13 -20.41
N GLN A 30 4.85 3.34 -19.97
CA GLN A 30 5.08 3.80 -18.59
C GLN A 30 4.10 3.15 -17.59
N TRP A 31 2.91 2.78 -18.06
CA TRP A 31 1.90 2.11 -17.25
C TRP A 31 2.23 0.65 -16.95
N ARG A 32 3.05 0.00 -17.78
CA ARG A 32 3.37 -1.42 -17.59
C ARG A 32 4.11 -1.65 -16.29
N LEU A 33 3.69 -2.69 -15.58
CA LEU A 33 4.41 -3.14 -14.39
C LEU A 33 5.80 -3.65 -14.78
N VAL A 34 6.78 -3.36 -13.94
CA VAL A 34 8.10 -3.99 -14.05
C VAL A 34 7.97 -5.50 -13.78
N PRO A 35 8.85 -6.34 -14.37
CA PRO A 35 8.72 -7.79 -14.25
C PRO A 35 8.62 -8.32 -12.82
N GLU A 36 9.29 -7.64 -11.88
CA GLU A 36 9.34 -8.00 -10.46
C GLU A 36 7.98 -7.78 -9.75
N LEU A 37 7.11 -6.95 -10.33
CA LEU A 37 5.81 -6.57 -9.76
C LEU A 37 4.62 -7.20 -10.49
N VAL A 38 4.85 -8.00 -11.53
CA VAL A 38 3.79 -8.71 -12.24
C VAL A 38 3.12 -9.70 -11.26
N PRO A 39 1.77 -9.65 -11.10
CA PRO A 39 1.08 -10.56 -10.21
C PRO A 39 1.35 -12.02 -10.54
N ALA A 40 1.42 -12.88 -9.53
CA ALA A 40 1.46 -14.31 -9.73
C ALA A 40 0.10 -14.83 -10.20
N GLN A 41 0.08 -16.05 -10.72
CA GLN A 41 -1.17 -16.70 -11.10
C GLN A 41 -2.12 -16.78 -9.88
N GLY A 42 -3.32 -16.24 -10.02
CA GLY A 42 -4.33 -16.23 -8.96
C GLY A 42 -4.27 -15.01 -8.04
N GLU A 43 -3.28 -14.13 -8.16
CA GLU A 43 -3.27 -12.86 -7.45
C GLU A 43 -4.14 -11.83 -8.22
N PRO A 44 -5.18 -11.25 -7.59
CA PRO A 44 -5.99 -10.24 -8.27
C PRO A 44 -5.19 -8.97 -8.53
N LEU A 45 -5.47 -8.33 -9.67
CA LEU A 45 -4.98 -7.00 -10.01
C LEU A 45 -6.17 -6.07 -10.21
N LEU A 46 -6.31 -5.09 -9.35
CA LEU A 46 -7.34 -4.07 -9.42
C LEU A 46 -6.82 -2.83 -10.16
N HIS A 47 -7.67 -2.22 -10.97
CA HIS A 47 -7.39 -0.95 -11.62
C HIS A 47 -8.13 0.17 -10.91
N LYS A 48 -7.50 1.33 -10.76
CA LYS A 48 -8.08 2.51 -10.12
C LYS A 48 -7.72 3.79 -10.88
N HIS A 49 -8.52 4.81 -10.69
CA HIS A 49 -8.34 6.14 -11.29
C HIS A 49 -8.14 7.25 -10.26
N PHE A 50 -8.35 6.96 -8.99
CA PHE A 50 -8.22 7.92 -7.89
C PHE A 50 -7.08 7.55 -6.95
N ASN A 51 -6.65 8.45 -6.08
CA ASN A 51 -5.55 8.19 -5.15
C ASN A 51 -5.86 7.04 -4.20
N SER A 52 -7.03 7.05 -3.56
CA SER A 52 -7.44 5.93 -2.71
C SER A 52 -7.73 4.69 -3.54
N SER A 53 -7.20 3.56 -3.10
CA SER A 53 -7.49 2.26 -3.72
C SER A 53 -8.92 1.77 -3.43
N PHE A 54 -9.64 2.42 -2.52
CA PHE A 54 -11.03 2.14 -2.21
C PHE A 54 -12.02 2.91 -3.09
N GLU A 55 -11.57 4.01 -3.72
CA GLU A 55 -12.44 4.87 -4.50
C GLU A 55 -12.79 4.26 -5.86
N GLN A 56 -14.06 4.00 -6.07
CA GLN A 56 -14.62 3.41 -7.30
C GLN A 56 -13.91 2.11 -7.74
N THR A 57 -13.59 1.24 -6.77
CA THR A 57 -13.00 -0.07 -7.01
C THR A 57 -13.75 -1.16 -6.23
N THR A 58 -13.47 -2.40 -6.54
CA THR A 58 -13.97 -3.56 -5.79
C THR A 58 -13.05 -4.00 -4.65
N LEU A 59 -12.10 -3.15 -4.22
CA LEU A 59 -11.11 -3.52 -3.19
C LEU A 59 -11.77 -3.99 -1.89
N GLU A 60 -12.78 -3.28 -1.42
CA GLU A 60 -13.47 -3.61 -0.17
C GLU A 60 -14.19 -4.97 -0.26
N GLU A 61 -14.78 -5.28 -1.41
CA GLU A 61 -15.40 -6.58 -1.67
C GLU A 61 -14.37 -7.71 -1.71
N GLU A 62 -13.22 -7.48 -2.36
CA GLU A 62 -12.13 -8.47 -2.40
C GLU A 62 -11.53 -8.72 -1.01
N LEU A 63 -11.33 -7.67 -0.22
CA LEU A 63 -10.86 -7.80 1.16
C LEU A 63 -11.86 -8.55 2.04
N ALA A 64 -13.16 -8.29 1.85
CA ALA A 64 -14.22 -9.00 2.58
C ALA A 64 -14.25 -10.50 2.22
N LYS A 65 -14.10 -10.86 0.93
CA LYS A 65 -14.02 -12.26 0.49
C LYS A 65 -12.82 -12.99 1.12
N LEU A 66 -11.72 -12.28 1.35
CA LEU A 66 -10.51 -12.81 1.98
C LEU A 66 -10.62 -12.83 3.52
N GLY A 67 -11.65 -12.24 4.11
CA GLY A 67 -11.77 -12.07 5.56
C GLY A 67 -10.64 -11.22 6.14
N ALA A 68 -10.09 -10.29 5.34
CA ALA A 68 -8.98 -9.46 5.75
C ALA A 68 -9.40 -8.46 6.82
N THR A 69 -8.64 -8.37 7.90
CA THR A 69 -8.81 -7.38 8.98
C THR A 69 -7.59 -6.49 9.16
N HIS A 70 -6.47 -6.87 8.58
CA HIS A 70 -5.20 -6.17 8.64
C HIS A 70 -4.60 -6.06 7.23
N LEU A 71 -4.22 -4.86 6.86
CA LEU A 71 -3.59 -4.56 5.57
C LEU A 71 -2.12 -4.20 5.76
N VAL A 72 -1.28 -4.79 4.94
CA VAL A 72 0.14 -4.43 4.82
C VAL A 72 0.32 -3.69 3.50
N LEU A 73 0.73 -2.42 3.57
CA LEU A 73 0.79 -1.53 2.42
C LEU A 73 2.22 -1.26 1.98
N ALA A 74 2.45 -1.37 0.68
CA ALA A 74 3.71 -1.03 0.03
C ALA A 74 3.44 -0.47 -1.38
N GLY A 75 4.37 0.27 -1.96
CA GLY A 75 4.27 0.75 -3.35
C GLY A 75 4.51 2.24 -3.54
N ALA A 76 3.81 2.86 -4.48
CA ALA A 76 3.95 4.27 -4.86
C ALA A 76 2.59 4.91 -5.22
N ALA A 77 2.47 6.21 -5.12
CA ALA A 77 3.45 7.11 -4.51
C ALA A 77 3.05 7.43 -3.06
N THR A 78 4.05 7.65 -2.21
CA THR A 78 3.89 7.84 -0.76
C THR A 78 2.84 8.88 -0.39
N ASN A 79 2.99 10.09 -0.93
CA ASN A 79 2.14 11.25 -0.61
C ASN A 79 0.76 11.22 -1.31
N TRP A 80 0.56 10.33 -2.26
CA TRP A 80 -0.66 10.21 -3.04
C TRP A 80 -1.41 8.92 -2.71
N CYS A 81 -1.18 7.87 -3.49
CA CYS A 81 -1.93 6.62 -3.41
C CYS A 81 -1.73 5.87 -2.10
N ILE A 82 -0.49 5.84 -1.57
CA ILE A 82 -0.18 5.12 -0.33
C ILE A 82 -0.84 5.80 0.86
N ARG A 83 -0.69 7.11 1.01
CA ARG A 83 -1.35 7.88 2.08
C ARG A 83 -2.87 7.76 2.03
N ALA A 84 -3.46 8.01 0.86
CA ALA A 84 -4.91 7.97 0.70
C ALA A 84 -5.49 6.58 1.00
N THR A 85 -4.80 5.52 0.57
CA THR A 85 -5.23 4.14 0.82
C THR A 85 -5.05 3.75 2.29
N ALA A 86 -3.93 4.16 2.93
CA ALA A 86 -3.70 3.88 4.34
C ALA A 86 -4.79 4.50 5.24
N TYR A 87 -5.09 5.78 5.03
CA TYR A 87 -6.14 6.46 5.79
C TYR A 87 -7.52 5.90 5.46
N GLY A 88 -7.80 5.65 4.19
CA GLY A 88 -9.05 5.03 3.77
C GLY A 88 -9.28 3.63 4.35
N ALA A 89 -8.22 2.87 4.59
CA ALA A 89 -8.27 1.58 5.28
C ALA A 89 -8.60 1.75 6.77
N LEU A 90 -7.91 2.68 7.45
CA LEU A 90 -8.18 2.99 8.85
C LEU A 90 -9.61 3.49 9.07
N ASP A 91 -10.12 4.35 8.18
CA ASP A 91 -11.50 4.85 8.23
C ASP A 91 -12.54 3.73 8.11
N ARG A 92 -12.20 2.64 7.42
CA ARG A 92 -13.04 1.46 7.20
C ARG A 92 -12.89 0.36 8.26
N GLY A 93 -12.03 0.56 9.24
CA GLY A 93 -11.88 -0.37 10.37
C GLY A 93 -10.75 -1.39 10.21
N TYR A 94 -9.94 -1.30 9.20
CA TYR A 94 -8.77 -2.18 9.04
C TYR A 94 -7.62 -1.75 9.95
N ASP A 95 -6.90 -2.72 10.49
CA ASP A 95 -5.55 -2.50 10.99
C ASP A 95 -4.61 -2.26 9.80
N VAL A 96 -3.61 -1.38 9.95
CA VAL A 96 -2.71 -1.03 8.85
C VAL A 96 -1.26 -1.06 9.30
N THR A 97 -0.43 -1.78 8.57
CA THR A 97 1.04 -1.69 8.65
C THR A 97 1.58 -1.13 7.33
N LEU A 98 2.22 0.03 7.40
CA LEU A 98 2.98 0.57 6.29
C LEU A 98 4.38 -0.06 6.27
N VAL A 99 4.80 -0.58 5.12
CA VAL A 99 6.17 -1.11 5.00
C VAL A 99 7.11 0.06 4.73
N LYS A 100 7.77 0.55 5.79
CA LYS A 100 8.50 1.84 5.83
C LYS A 100 9.67 1.96 4.86
N ASP A 101 10.20 0.84 4.37
CA ASP A 101 11.30 0.72 3.40
C ASP A 101 10.85 0.17 2.02
N ALA A 102 9.54 0.04 1.80
CA ALA A 102 8.97 -0.46 0.55
C ALA A 102 7.86 0.44 -0.02
N HIS A 103 7.90 1.74 0.28
CA HIS A 103 7.12 2.73 -0.45
C HIS A 103 8.01 3.89 -0.89
N THR A 104 7.63 4.56 -1.96
CA THR A 104 8.47 5.59 -2.60
C THR A 104 7.63 6.69 -3.22
N THR A 105 8.29 7.82 -3.48
CA THR A 105 7.74 8.95 -4.23
C THR A 105 8.88 9.72 -4.90
N GLU A 106 8.54 10.76 -5.63
CA GLU A 106 9.48 11.68 -6.28
C GLU A 106 9.70 12.93 -5.43
N THR A 107 10.89 13.54 -5.56
CA THR A 107 11.14 14.89 -5.07
C THR A 107 10.32 15.87 -5.90
N MET A 108 9.54 16.72 -5.24
CA MET A 108 8.71 17.73 -5.89
C MET A 108 9.46 19.05 -5.98
N GLU A 109 9.59 19.60 -7.17
CA GLU A 109 10.12 20.94 -7.42
C GLU A 109 8.96 21.92 -7.59
N LEU A 110 8.83 22.88 -6.69
CA LEU A 110 7.71 23.81 -6.63
C LEU A 110 7.99 25.18 -7.30
N GLY A 111 9.16 25.31 -7.93
CA GLY A 111 9.65 26.59 -8.47
C GLY A 111 10.41 27.42 -7.42
N ASP A 112 11.04 28.50 -7.86
CA ASP A 112 11.83 29.44 -7.01
C ASP A 112 12.86 28.76 -6.06
N GLY A 113 13.36 27.59 -6.44
CA GLY A 113 14.31 26.82 -5.64
C GLY A 113 13.68 26.05 -4.47
N VAL A 114 12.36 26.08 -4.31
CA VAL A 114 11.66 25.32 -3.28
C VAL A 114 11.51 23.86 -3.71
N LYS A 115 11.98 22.96 -2.85
CA LYS A 115 11.90 21.52 -3.06
C LYS A 115 11.30 20.82 -1.86
N ILE A 116 10.52 19.79 -2.12
CA ILE A 116 10.11 18.83 -1.09
C ILE A 116 10.78 17.52 -1.44
N GLU A 117 11.79 17.16 -0.66
CA GLU A 117 12.57 15.95 -0.89
C GLU A 117 11.75 14.68 -0.64
N ALA A 118 11.86 13.71 -1.54
CA ALA A 118 11.18 12.42 -1.44
C ALA A 118 11.42 11.74 -0.09
N ALA A 119 12.66 11.79 0.41
CA ALA A 119 13.02 11.20 1.70
C ALA A 119 12.23 11.81 2.88
N ASN A 120 11.98 13.13 2.85
CA ASN A 120 11.20 13.79 3.89
C ASN A 120 9.73 13.37 3.86
N VAL A 121 9.16 13.22 2.66
CA VAL A 121 7.77 12.76 2.46
C VAL A 121 7.60 11.32 2.95
N ILE A 122 8.54 10.44 2.60
CA ILE A 122 8.56 9.04 3.04
C ILE A 122 8.66 8.98 4.57
N GLN A 123 9.59 9.71 5.17
CA GLN A 123 9.77 9.73 6.61
C GLN A 123 8.56 10.31 7.35
N GLU A 124 7.96 11.37 6.83
CA GLU A 124 6.78 11.99 7.42
C GLU A 124 5.61 10.98 7.50
N LEU A 125 5.33 10.25 6.43
CA LEU A 125 4.26 9.26 6.44
C LEU A 125 4.58 8.09 7.39
N ASN A 126 5.83 7.62 7.44
CA ASN A 126 6.27 6.60 8.40
C ASN A 126 6.00 7.03 9.85
N ILE A 127 6.33 8.29 10.18
CA ILE A 127 6.07 8.85 11.51
C ILE A 127 4.57 9.00 11.75
N ALA A 128 3.81 9.51 10.78
CA ALA A 128 2.38 9.66 10.89
C ALA A 128 1.71 8.31 11.21
N MET A 129 2.04 7.25 10.47
CA MET A 129 1.47 5.93 10.67
C MET A 129 1.77 5.33 12.05
N THR A 130 2.86 5.72 12.69
CA THR A 130 3.19 5.26 14.06
C THR A 130 2.52 6.10 15.17
N ARG A 131 2.09 7.33 14.84
CA ARG A 131 1.54 8.28 15.83
C ARG A 131 0.05 8.50 15.74
N LEU A 132 -0.57 8.11 14.64
CA LEU A 132 -2.03 8.15 14.49
C LEU A 132 -2.69 7.25 15.54
N SER A 133 -3.88 7.67 15.99
CA SER A 133 -4.70 6.90 16.89
C SER A 133 -6.11 6.79 16.34
N TYR A 134 -6.54 5.58 16.08
CA TYR A 134 -7.89 5.26 15.63
C TYR A 134 -8.58 4.32 16.63
N PRO A 135 -9.84 4.57 16.99
CA PRO A 135 -10.57 3.72 17.92
C PRO A 135 -10.69 2.27 17.41
N GLY A 136 -10.21 1.32 18.18
CA GLY A 136 -10.34 -0.12 17.87
C GLY A 136 -9.49 -0.63 16.70
N ARG A 137 -8.53 0.16 16.20
CA ARG A 137 -7.62 -0.25 15.11
C ARG A 137 -6.19 -0.06 15.55
N LYS A 138 -5.32 -0.89 14.97
CA LYS A 138 -3.87 -0.78 15.14
C LYS A 138 -3.26 -0.24 13.84
N ASN A 139 -2.38 0.72 13.97
CA ASN A 139 -1.61 1.25 12.84
C ASN A 139 -0.15 1.38 13.23
N GLY A 140 0.71 1.28 12.22
CA GLY A 140 2.15 1.37 12.42
C GLY A 140 2.93 1.30 11.13
N ALA A 141 4.24 1.39 11.28
CA ALA A 141 5.19 1.18 10.19
C ALA A 141 6.28 0.21 10.64
N ALA A 142 6.66 -0.71 9.78
CA ALA A 142 7.68 -1.72 10.02
C ALA A 142 8.54 -1.89 8.76
N THR A 143 9.78 -2.33 8.88
CA THR A 143 10.58 -2.74 7.71
C THR A 143 10.01 -4.02 7.10
N ALA A 144 10.36 -4.30 5.86
CA ALA A 144 9.97 -5.55 5.19
C ALA A 144 10.36 -6.79 6.00
N GLU A 145 11.49 -6.74 6.70
CA GLU A 145 11.98 -7.84 7.55
C GLU A 145 11.19 -7.98 8.87
N GLU A 146 10.68 -6.86 9.40
CA GLU A 146 9.94 -6.81 10.66
C GLU A 146 8.45 -7.13 10.49
N VAL A 147 7.93 -7.06 9.26
CA VAL A 147 6.51 -7.31 8.99
C VAL A 147 6.15 -8.74 9.41
N ASN A 148 5.27 -8.83 10.39
CA ASN A 148 4.70 -10.09 10.82
C ASN A 148 3.31 -10.26 10.21
N PHE A 149 3.17 -11.19 9.27
CA PHE A 149 1.89 -11.49 8.63
C PHE A 149 0.91 -12.29 9.52
N GLY A 150 1.27 -12.51 10.79
CA GLY A 150 0.43 -13.27 11.73
C GLY A 150 0.29 -14.73 11.31
N ARG A 151 0.65 -15.67 12.17
CA ARG A 151 0.10 -17.01 12.04
C ARG A 151 -1.37 -16.91 12.46
N PRO A 152 -2.35 -17.46 11.72
CA PRO A 152 -3.70 -17.62 12.23
C PRO A 152 -3.60 -18.38 13.54
N GLY A 153 -4.16 -17.82 14.59
CA GLY A 153 -4.00 -18.10 15.99
C GLY A 153 -3.76 -19.56 16.35
N GLY A 154 -2.62 -19.79 16.97
CA GLY A 154 -2.50 -20.81 17.99
C GLY A 154 -3.08 -20.23 19.27
N GLY A 155 -4.33 -20.52 19.56
CA GLY A 155 -4.92 -20.23 20.87
C GLY A 155 -4.20 -21.02 21.95
N GLN A 156 -3.89 -20.36 23.04
CA GLN A 156 -3.87 -20.92 24.39
C GLN A 156 -4.81 -20.08 25.23
#